data_9f0df5369a008a041a4031ff95b951f5
#
_entry.id   9f0df5369a008a041a4031ff95b951f5
#
_cell.length_a   1.000
_cell.length_b   1.000
_cell.length_c   1.000
_cell.angle_alpha   90.00
_cell.angle_beta   90.00
_cell.angle_gamma   90.00
#
_symmetry.space_group_name_H-M   'P 1'
#
loop_
_entity.id
_entity.type
_entity.pdbx_description
1 polymer ?
#
loop_
_entity_poly.entity_id
_entity_poly.type
_entity_poly.pdbx_seq_one_letter_code
_entity_poly.pdbx_strand_id
1 'polypeptide(L)'
;MKNNKIIIYVGLIIVLISISLLYIFNDRSLNDNIFNKNWYKYNYKTGYYDVININKDTFSYVIPTNTNESNPYDKCSRYNYDSKNKELKLNCNKKLIIKEIKDDYIVFNVDKQDNYFYSSTLDSLNHEFYNIFNMSVSEYKKSKESVLDLIKVKSNKINEIYNSDEYSKVIFIGDLCTSIECTLGLDVIEKWINFDSNVYYIDSSSLNKNDYKNLKVLGKEFNDVYPSVYVIKNKKVVDKYKIKCNGFDCSMYY
;
A
#
# COMPACT_ATOMS: atom_id res chain seq x y z
N MET A 1 6.49 -62.80 -29.95
CA MET A 1 5.33 -62.00 -29.53
C MET A 1 5.16 -61.75 -28.03
N LYS A 2 5.67 -62.58 -27.12
CA LYS A 2 5.52 -62.39 -25.66
C LYS A 2 6.31 -61.17 -25.11
N ASN A 3 7.52 -60.93 -25.62
CA ASN A 3 8.39 -59.85 -25.11
C ASN A 3 7.87 -58.45 -25.40
N ASN A 4 7.19 -58.21 -26.50
CA ASN A 4 6.68 -56.87 -26.83
C ASN A 4 5.54 -56.44 -25.91
N LYS A 5 4.74 -57.37 -25.40
CA LYS A 5 3.67 -57.04 -24.43
C LYS A 5 4.23 -56.60 -23.10
N ILE A 6 5.34 -57.22 -22.63
CA ILE A 6 6.00 -56.88 -21.37
C ILE A 6 6.59 -55.46 -21.47
N ILE A 7 7.21 -55.07 -22.58
CA ILE A 7 7.79 -53.78 -22.80
C ILE A 7 6.68 -52.69 -22.78
N ILE A 8 5.53 -52.96 -23.35
CA ILE A 8 4.38 -52.04 -23.36
C ILE A 8 3.84 -51.82 -21.93
N TYR A 9 3.72 -52.91 -21.13
CA TYR A 9 3.24 -52.79 -19.75
C TYR A 9 4.24 -52.03 -18.84
N VAL A 10 5.53 -52.25 -19.00
CA VAL A 10 6.57 -51.53 -18.25
C VAL A 10 6.57 -50.06 -18.63
N GLY A 11 6.43 -49.73 -19.92
CA GLY A 11 6.30 -48.32 -20.38
C GLY A 11 5.08 -47.62 -19.79
N LEU A 12 3.92 -48.30 -19.76
CA LEU A 12 2.70 -47.75 -19.16
C LEU A 12 2.84 -47.47 -17.64
N ILE A 13 3.48 -48.39 -16.92
CA ILE A 13 3.73 -48.20 -15.48
C ILE A 13 4.67 -47.03 -15.23
N ILE A 14 5.73 -46.86 -16.02
CA ILE A 14 6.65 -45.72 -15.89
C ILE A 14 5.91 -44.41 -16.17
N VAL A 15 5.04 -44.34 -17.19
CA VAL A 15 4.23 -43.15 -17.48
C VAL A 15 3.29 -42.82 -16.33
N LEU A 16 2.61 -43.82 -15.77
CA LEU A 16 1.70 -43.60 -14.63
C LEU A 16 2.45 -43.15 -13.37
N ILE A 17 3.62 -43.70 -13.11
CA ILE A 17 4.48 -43.24 -11.99
C ILE A 17 4.96 -41.81 -12.23
N SER A 18 5.35 -41.45 -13.45
CA SER A 18 5.78 -40.10 -13.80
C SER A 18 4.65 -39.08 -13.66
N ILE A 19 3.44 -39.43 -14.07
CA ILE A 19 2.25 -38.57 -13.91
C ILE A 19 1.92 -38.42 -12.41
N SER A 20 1.98 -39.48 -11.63
CA SER A 20 1.74 -39.44 -10.19
C SER A 20 2.78 -38.59 -9.47
N LEU A 21 4.06 -38.70 -9.85
CA LEU A 21 5.15 -37.87 -9.31
C LEU A 21 4.95 -36.40 -9.71
N LEU A 22 4.62 -36.09 -10.95
CA LEU A 22 4.31 -34.72 -11.38
C LEU A 22 3.13 -34.14 -10.60
N TYR A 23 2.11 -34.93 -10.30
CA TYR A 23 0.98 -34.49 -9.50
C TYR A 23 1.38 -34.20 -8.05
N ILE A 24 2.20 -35.04 -7.43
CA ILE A 24 2.73 -34.85 -6.08
C ILE A 24 3.69 -33.66 -6.02
N PHE A 25 4.54 -33.48 -7.03
CA PHE A 25 5.46 -32.34 -7.10
C PHE A 25 4.72 -31.03 -7.37
N ASN A 26 3.68 -31.04 -8.20
CA ASN A 26 2.87 -29.86 -8.45
C ASN A 26 2.06 -29.44 -7.21
N ASP A 27 1.57 -30.41 -6.44
CA ASP A 27 0.86 -30.14 -5.17
C ASP A 27 1.82 -29.59 -4.10
N ARG A 28 3.09 -30.02 -4.09
CA ARG A 28 4.14 -29.48 -3.21
C ARG A 28 4.58 -28.07 -3.61
N SER A 29 4.66 -27.77 -4.91
CA SER A 29 5.05 -26.43 -5.40
C SER A 29 4.00 -25.37 -5.08
N LEU A 30 2.71 -25.75 -5.05
CA LEU A 30 1.64 -24.86 -4.60
C LEU A 30 1.80 -24.48 -3.12
N ASN A 31 2.27 -25.43 -2.30
CA ASN A 31 2.52 -25.21 -0.87
C ASN A 31 3.70 -24.25 -0.61
N ASP A 32 4.79 -24.37 -1.39
CA ASP A 32 5.97 -23.52 -1.19
C ASP A 32 5.71 -22.03 -1.48
N ASN A 33 4.78 -21.72 -2.36
CA ASN A 33 4.44 -20.33 -2.71
C ASN A 33 3.64 -19.60 -1.62
N ILE A 34 2.94 -20.34 -0.74
CA ILE A 34 2.16 -19.75 0.35
C ILE A 34 3.05 -19.54 1.58
N PHE A 35 3.97 -20.48 1.82
CA PHE A 35 4.72 -20.58 3.08
C PHE A 35 5.95 -19.67 3.10
N ASN A 36 6.38 -19.32 4.31
CA ASN A 36 7.55 -18.49 4.57
C ASN A 36 7.45 -17.06 4.00
N LYS A 37 6.22 -16.55 3.84
CA LYS A 37 5.96 -15.18 3.39
C LYS A 37 5.04 -14.46 4.37
N ASN A 38 5.18 -13.14 4.40
CA ASN A 38 4.18 -12.26 4.96
C ASN A 38 3.22 -11.85 3.85
N TRP A 39 1.95 -11.85 4.17
CA TRP A 39 0.87 -11.44 3.29
C TRP A 39 0.16 -10.26 3.92
N TYR A 40 0.04 -9.15 3.18
CA TYR A 40 -0.41 -7.86 3.66
C TYR A 40 -1.78 -7.51 3.08
N LYS A 41 -2.68 -7.00 3.94
CA LYS A 41 -3.93 -6.37 3.53
C LYS A 41 -3.98 -4.98 4.12
N TYR A 42 -4.02 -3.96 3.27
CA TYR A 42 -4.16 -2.58 3.73
C TYR A 42 -5.58 -2.32 4.23
N ASN A 43 -5.69 -1.69 5.38
CA ASN A 43 -6.96 -1.24 5.95
C ASN A 43 -7.08 0.28 5.78
N TYR A 44 -7.90 0.71 4.83
CA TYR A 44 -8.06 2.11 4.48
C TYR A 44 -8.67 2.97 5.60
N LYS A 45 -9.35 2.37 6.58
CA LYS A 45 -9.92 3.08 7.72
C LYS A 45 -8.90 3.41 8.79
N THR A 46 -7.92 2.54 8.96
CA THR A 46 -6.91 2.66 10.02
C THR A 46 -5.56 3.15 9.51
N GLY A 47 -5.30 3.02 8.22
CA GLY A 47 -4.00 3.35 7.61
C GLY A 47 -2.90 2.32 7.87
N TYR A 48 -3.26 1.17 8.42
CA TYR A 48 -2.32 0.09 8.77
C TYR A 48 -2.53 -1.16 7.92
N TYR A 49 -1.63 -2.11 8.06
CA TYR A 49 -1.71 -3.39 7.36
C TYR A 49 -2.08 -4.50 8.32
N ASP A 50 -3.09 -5.27 7.97
CA ASP A 50 -3.26 -6.59 8.54
C ASP A 50 -2.22 -7.51 7.92
N VAL A 51 -1.56 -8.34 8.72
CA VAL A 51 -0.49 -9.20 8.25
C VAL A 51 -0.80 -10.65 8.59
N ILE A 52 -0.83 -11.50 7.57
CA ILE A 52 -0.83 -12.95 7.73
C ILE A 52 0.58 -13.46 7.47
N ASN A 53 1.12 -14.24 8.41
CA ASN A 53 2.33 -15.00 8.22
C ASN A 53 2.01 -16.48 8.31
N ILE A 54 2.38 -17.22 7.27
CA ILE A 54 2.20 -18.67 7.19
C ILE A 54 3.56 -19.31 7.00
N ASN A 55 4.05 -19.99 8.02
CA ASN A 55 5.26 -20.81 7.96
C ASN A 55 4.87 -22.29 7.96
N LYS A 56 5.83 -23.18 7.83
CA LYS A 56 5.62 -24.63 7.69
C LYS A 56 4.63 -25.22 8.69
N ASP A 57 4.64 -24.77 9.95
CA ASP A 57 3.82 -25.32 11.02
C ASP A 57 3.14 -24.23 11.86
N THR A 58 3.36 -22.96 11.53
CA THR A 58 2.86 -21.82 12.31
C THR A 58 2.04 -20.87 11.48
N PHE A 59 1.05 -20.31 12.14
CA PHE A 59 0.17 -19.27 11.62
C PHE A 59 0.18 -18.08 12.55
N SER A 60 0.27 -16.89 12.02
CA SER A 60 -0.02 -15.68 12.78
C SER A 60 -0.84 -14.70 11.94
N TYR A 61 -1.75 -14.02 12.59
CA TYR A 61 -2.50 -12.90 12.04
C TYR A 61 -2.30 -11.72 12.99
N VAL A 62 -1.74 -10.65 12.47
CA VAL A 62 -1.39 -9.47 13.25
C VAL A 62 -2.23 -8.30 12.76
N ILE A 63 -2.99 -7.70 13.67
CA ILE A 63 -3.63 -6.41 13.51
C ILE A 63 -2.84 -5.39 14.34
N PRO A 64 -2.59 -4.18 13.84
CA PRO A 64 -1.89 -3.15 14.61
C PRO A 64 -2.56 -2.87 15.95
N THR A 65 -1.77 -2.76 17.01
CA THR A 65 -2.25 -2.64 18.41
C THR A 65 -2.97 -1.32 18.73
N ASN A 66 -2.84 -0.32 17.86
CA ASN A 66 -3.49 0.99 18.00
C ASN A 66 -4.88 1.05 17.35
N THR A 67 -5.38 -0.06 16.83
CA THR A 67 -6.75 -0.17 16.34
C THR A 67 -7.64 -0.71 17.45
N ASN A 68 -8.87 -0.21 17.54
CA ASN A 68 -9.87 -0.77 18.46
C ASN A 68 -10.46 -2.10 17.93
N GLU A 69 -9.92 -2.63 16.85
CA GLU A 69 -10.37 -3.88 16.25
C GLU A 69 -9.83 -5.07 17.04
N SER A 70 -10.71 -5.99 17.41
CA SER A 70 -10.28 -7.24 18.01
C SER A 70 -9.72 -8.17 16.95
N ASN A 71 -8.51 -8.70 17.18
CA ASN A 71 -7.93 -9.71 16.31
C ASN A 71 -8.75 -11.02 16.39
N PRO A 72 -9.48 -11.39 15.34
CA PRO A 72 -10.31 -12.61 15.39
C PRO A 72 -9.47 -13.88 15.46
N TYR A 73 -8.16 -13.82 15.20
CA TYR A 73 -7.23 -14.95 15.16
C TYR A 73 -6.16 -14.90 16.26
N ASP A 74 -6.33 -14.09 17.28
CA ASP A 74 -5.33 -13.86 18.35
C ASP A 74 -4.83 -15.16 19.01
N LYS A 75 -5.72 -16.15 19.16
CA LYS A 75 -5.41 -17.45 19.77
C LYS A 75 -4.93 -18.50 18.76
N CYS A 76 -4.82 -18.15 17.49
CA CYS A 76 -4.43 -19.07 16.44
C CYS A 76 -2.92 -18.99 16.22
N SER A 77 -2.21 -20.09 16.42
CA SER A 77 -0.75 -20.14 16.28
C SER A 77 -0.26 -21.29 15.38
N ARG A 78 -1.12 -22.26 15.11
CA ARG A 78 -0.81 -23.41 14.26
C ARG A 78 -1.96 -23.72 13.33
N TYR A 79 -1.65 -24.42 12.26
CA TYR A 79 -2.64 -24.87 11.30
C TYR A 79 -2.35 -26.28 10.79
N ASN A 80 -3.39 -26.89 10.20
CA ASN A 80 -3.26 -28.07 9.36
C ASN A 80 -3.84 -27.72 7.99
N TYR A 81 -3.06 -27.92 6.94
CA TYR A 81 -3.50 -27.65 5.57
C TYR A 81 -4.16 -28.87 4.94
N ASP A 82 -5.38 -28.69 4.53
CA ASP A 82 -6.16 -29.65 3.75
C ASP A 82 -6.05 -29.27 2.26
N SER A 83 -5.13 -29.92 1.55
CA SER A 83 -4.86 -29.63 0.13
C SER A 83 -6.04 -29.93 -0.77
N LYS A 84 -6.88 -30.93 -0.43
CA LYS A 84 -8.08 -31.29 -1.19
C LYS A 84 -9.15 -30.19 -1.17
N ASN A 85 -9.35 -29.58 -0.01
CA ASN A 85 -10.33 -28.52 0.18
C ASN A 85 -9.72 -27.12 0.12
N LYS A 86 -8.40 -27.01 -0.07
CA LYS A 86 -7.65 -25.76 -0.02
C LYS A 86 -7.92 -24.96 1.27
N GLU A 87 -7.93 -25.64 2.40
CA GLU A 87 -8.37 -25.10 3.69
C GLU A 87 -7.23 -25.14 4.71
N LEU A 88 -6.96 -24.00 5.37
CA LEU A 88 -6.15 -23.92 6.57
C LEU A 88 -7.05 -24.12 7.79
N LYS A 89 -6.97 -25.25 8.46
CA LYS A 89 -7.66 -25.55 9.72
C LYS A 89 -6.81 -25.07 10.87
N LEU A 90 -7.23 -23.99 11.52
CA LEU A 90 -6.45 -23.38 12.62
C LEU A 90 -6.74 -24.07 13.95
N ASN A 91 -5.73 -24.11 14.83
CA ASN A 91 -5.85 -24.75 16.16
C ASN A 91 -6.81 -24.02 17.11
N CYS A 92 -7.37 -22.88 16.73
CA CYS A 92 -8.37 -22.10 17.45
C CYS A 92 -9.82 -22.39 16.96
N ASN A 93 -10.06 -23.51 16.31
CA ASN A 93 -11.34 -23.91 15.70
C ASN A 93 -11.86 -22.96 14.60
N LYS A 94 -10.95 -22.24 13.96
CA LYS A 94 -11.24 -21.43 12.78
C LYS A 94 -10.65 -22.03 11.53
N LYS A 95 -11.12 -21.57 10.39
CA LYS A 95 -10.64 -22.01 9.10
C LYS A 95 -10.54 -20.83 8.12
N LEU A 96 -9.55 -20.91 7.24
CA LEU A 96 -9.37 -20.02 6.10
C LEU A 96 -9.41 -20.85 4.83
N ILE A 97 -10.34 -20.55 3.95
CA ILE A 97 -10.43 -21.23 2.66
C ILE A 97 -9.60 -20.42 1.66
N ILE A 98 -8.64 -21.08 1.04
CA ILE A 98 -7.80 -20.48 0.00
C ILE A 98 -8.55 -20.60 -1.32
N LYS A 99 -8.99 -19.49 -1.87
CA LYS A 99 -9.73 -19.44 -3.13
C LYS A 99 -8.79 -19.36 -4.32
N GLU A 100 -7.74 -18.54 -4.19
CA GLU A 100 -6.78 -18.31 -5.24
C GLU A 100 -5.38 -18.04 -4.65
N ILE A 101 -4.34 -18.45 -5.38
CA ILE A 101 -2.93 -18.17 -5.06
C ILE A 101 -2.25 -17.74 -6.33
N LYS A 102 -1.57 -16.61 -6.27
CA LYS A 102 -0.64 -16.11 -7.28
C LYS A 102 0.71 -15.81 -6.61
N ASP A 103 1.69 -15.44 -7.40
CA ASP A 103 3.02 -15.13 -6.89
C ASP A 103 3.03 -13.88 -6.00
N ASP A 104 2.12 -12.95 -6.28
CA ASP A 104 2.02 -11.62 -5.68
C ASP A 104 0.83 -11.47 -4.73
N TYR A 105 -0.20 -12.33 -4.80
CA TYR A 105 -1.34 -12.28 -3.89
C TYR A 105 -1.95 -13.64 -3.58
N ILE A 106 -2.68 -13.69 -2.47
CA ILE A 106 -3.51 -14.81 -2.05
C ILE A 106 -4.91 -14.31 -1.68
N VAL A 107 -5.93 -15.06 -2.06
CA VAL A 107 -7.32 -14.77 -1.71
C VAL A 107 -7.81 -15.77 -0.69
N PHE A 108 -8.14 -15.29 0.49
CA PHE A 108 -8.83 -16.07 1.52
C PHE A 108 -10.32 -15.74 1.51
N ASN A 109 -11.14 -16.78 1.47
CA ASN A 109 -12.58 -16.62 1.71
C ASN A 109 -12.85 -16.81 3.20
N VAL A 110 -13.34 -15.78 3.83
CA VAL A 110 -13.73 -15.74 5.25
C VAL A 110 -15.16 -15.24 5.31
N ASP A 111 -16.06 -16.02 5.94
CA ASP A 111 -17.47 -15.65 6.11
C ASP A 111 -18.17 -15.24 4.79
N LYS A 112 -17.85 -15.96 3.71
CA LYS A 112 -18.34 -15.74 2.34
C LYS A 112 -17.82 -14.45 1.68
N GLN A 113 -16.85 -13.78 2.27
CA GLN A 113 -16.18 -12.62 1.69
C GLN A 113 -14.78 -12.98 1.24
N ASP A 114 -14.42 -12.54 0.04
CA ASP A 114 -13.07 -12.70 -0.49
C ASP A 114 -12.17 -11.60 0.08
N ASN A 115 -11.09 -12.00 0.71
CA ASN A 115 -10.09 -11.12 1.29
C ASN A 115 -8.76 -11.31 0.55
N TYR A 116 -8.30 -10.25 -0.09
CA TYR A 116 -7.05 -10.20 -0.84
C TYR A 116 -5.90 -9.80 0.06
N PHE A 117 -4.85 -10.62 0.07
CA PHE A 117 -3.60 -10.33 0.76
C PHE A 117 -2.46 -10.38 -0.25
N TYR A 118 -1.57 -9.42 -0.21
CA TYR A 118 -0.48 -9.23 -1.15
C TYR A 118 0.86 -9.53 -0.51
N SER A 119 1.83 -10.01 -1.30
CA SER A 119 3.21 -10.23 -0.85
C SER A 119 3.98 -8.91 -0.63
N SER A 120 3.45 -7.81 -1.12
CA SER A 120 3.98 -6.45 -1.00
C SER A 120 2.95 -5.51 -0.35
N THR A 121 3.42 -4.65 0.54
CA THR A 121 2.59 -3.59 1.15
C THR A 121 2.09 -2.59 0.10
N LEU A 122 2.91 -2.28 -0.90
CA LEU A 122 2.55 -1.36 -1.98
C LEU A 122 1.42 -1.90 -2.85
N ASP A 123 1.47 -3.19 -3.21
CA ASP A 123 0.42 -3.81 -4.03
C ASP A 123 -0.90 -3.88 -3.27
N SER A 124 -0.84 -4.20 -1.98
CA SER A 124 -2.00 -4.20 -1.10
C SER A 124 -2.66 -2.81 -1.00
N LEU A 125 -1.86 -1.77 -0.85
CA LEU A 125 -2.33 -0.38 -0.81
C LEU A 125 -2.94 0.04 -2.15
N ASN A 126 -2.27 -0.26 -3.26
CA ASN A 126 -2.76 0.07 -4.60
C ASN A 126 -4.09 -0.64 -4.92
N HIS A 127 -4.22 -1.91 -4.51
CA HIS A 127 -5.47 -2.65 -4.68
C HIS A 127 -6.63 -1.98 -3.93
N GLU A 128 -6.41 -1.65 -2.65
CA GLU A 128 -7.44 -1.02 -1.83
C GLU A 128 -7.77 0.40 -2.33
N PHE A 129 -6.76 1.14 -2.78
CA PHE A 129 -6.97 2.44 -3.39
C PHE A 129 -7.84 2.36 -4.64
N TYR A 130 -7.55 1.39 -5.52
CA TYR A 130 -8.34 1.16 -6.73
C TYR A 130 -9.80 0.78 -6.41
N ASN A 131 -10.02 -0.05 -5.39
CA ASN A 131 -11.37 -0.44 -4.97
C ASN A 131 -12.23 0.75 -4.51
N ILE A 132 -11.61 1.77 -3.91
CA ILE A 132 -12.32 2.93 -3.37
C ILE A 132 -12.47 4.04 -4.42
N PHE A 133 -11.42 4.33 -5.16
CA PHE A 133 -11.39 5.46 -6.09
C PHE A 133 -11.65 5.08 -7.56
N ASN A 134 -11.70 3.79 -7.88
CA ASN A 134 -11.82 3.22 -9.22
C ASN A 134 -10.77 3.75 -10.21
N MET A 135 -9.60 4.07 -9.69
CA MET A 135 -8.42 4.51 -10.44
C MET A 135 -7.14 4.19 -9.67
N SER A 136 -6.01 4.15 -10.35
CA SER A 136 -4.71 3.99 -9.69
C SER A 136 -4.29 5.27 -8.95
N VAL A 137 -3.37 5.14 -7.99
CA VAL A 137 -2.76 6.29 -7.31
C VAL A 137 -2.14 7.27 -8.30
N SER A 138 -1.51 6.78 -9.38
CA SER A 138 -0.90 7.61 -10.42
C SER A 138 -1.93 8.41 -11.23
N GLU A 139 -3.07 7.81 -11.57
CA GLU A 139 -4.15 8.50 -12.29
C GLU A 139 -4.83 9.54 -11.42
N TYR A 140 -5.08 9.20 -10.16
CA TYR A 140 -5.63 10.13 -9.18
C TYR A 140 -4.73 11.35 -9.00
N LYS A 141 -3.43 11.14 -8.81
CA LYS A 141 -2.43 12.20 -8.72
C LYS A 141 -2.49 13.13 -9.93
N LYS A 142 -2.44 12.57 -11.15
CA LYS A 142 -2.51 13.36 -12.39
C LYS A 142 -3.79 14.19 -12.48
N SER A 143 -4.92 13.60 -12.10
CA SER A 143 -6.20 14.32 -12.10
C SER A 143 -6.17 15.53 -11.17
N LYS A 144 -5.60 15.37 -9.97
CA LYS A 144 -5.48 16.43 -8.97
C LYS A 144 -4.45 17.50 -9.36
N GLU A 145 -3.30 17.10 -9.87
CA GLU A 145 -2.29 18.04 -10.39
C GLU A 145 -2.88 18.93 -11.50
N SER A 146 -3.71 18.35 -12.38
CA SER A 146 -4.38 19.10 -13.44
C SER A 146 -5.42 20.11 -12.92
N VAL A 147 -6.21 19.72 -11.91
CA VAL A 147 -7.24 20.60 -11.30
C VAL A 147 -6.60 21.74 -10.51
N LEU A 148 -5.52 21.43 -9.77
CA LEU A 148 -4.85 22.39 -8.91
C LEU A 148 -3.85 23.29 -9.65
N ASP A 149 -3.58 23.00 -10.93
CA ASP A 149 -2.56 23.71 -11.71
C ASP A 149 -1.23 23.86 -10.95
N LEU A 150 -0.74 22.73 -10.41
CA LEU A 150 0.44 22.71 -9.53
C LEU A 150 1.70 23.09 -10.27
N ILE A 151 2.37 24.11 -9.77
CA ILE A 151 3.63 24.59 -10.33
C ILE A 151 4.79 23.90 -9.61
N LYS A 152 5.40 22.88 -10.20
CA LYS A 152 6.57 22.20 -9.61
C LYS A 152 7.79 23.10 -9.63
N VAL A 153 8.38 23.33 -8.45
CA VAL A 153 9.54 24.19 -8.28
C VAL A 153 10.65 23.55 -7.44
N LYS A 154 11.87 24.00 -7.63
CA LYS A 154 13.01 23.63 -6.77
C LYS A 154 13.11 24.57 -5.56
N SER A 155 13.73 24.12 -4.47
CA SER A 155 13.88 24.88 -3.23
C SER A 155 14.57 26.25 -3.42
N ASN A 156 15.50 26.36 -4.36
CA ASN A 156 16.23 27.61 -4.63
C ASN A 156 15.33 28.74 -5.19
N LYS A 157 14.11 28.39 -5.71
CA LYS A 157 13.15 29.37 -6.20
C LYS A 157 12.22 29.92 -5.10
N ILE A 158 12.25 29.34 -3.91
CA ILE A 158 11.33 29.70 -2.83
C ILE A 158 11.47 31.18 -2.40
N ASN A 159 12.68 31.70 -2.33
CA ASN A 159 12.88 33.11 -2.00
C ASN A 159 12.28 34.06 -3.04
N GLU A 160 12.36 33.70 -4.31
CA GLU A 160 11.80 34.45 -5.42
C GLU A 160 10.26 34.44 -5.33
N ILE A 161 9.67 33.26 -5.19
CA ILE A 161 8.24 33.06 -5.04
C ILE A 161 7.72 33.80 -3.81
N TYR A 162 8.40 33.66 -2.66
CA TYR A 162 8.03 34.34 -1.42
C TYR A 162 7.96 35.85 -1.57
N ASN A 163 8.94 36.46 -2.26
CA ASN A 163 9.05 37.89 -2.45
C ASN A 163 8.33 38.44 -3.69
N SER A 164 7.72 37.59 -4.51
CA SER A 164 6.94 38.06 -5.66
C SER A 164 5.74 38.92 -5.24
N ASP A 165 5.23 39.71 -6.16
CA ASP A 165 4.11 40.61 -5.88
C ASP A 165 2.72 39.93 -6.00
N GLU A 166 2.69 38.61 -6.17
CA GLU A 166 1.47 37.83 -6.13
C GLU A 166 0.77 37.96 -4.79
N TYR A 167 -0.53 38.19 -4.84
CA TYR A 167 -1.34 38.47 -3.64
C TYR A 167 -1.42 37.26 -2.70
N SER A 168 -1.62 36.07 -3.24
CA SER A 168 -1.75 34.84 -2.47
C SER A 168 -1.01 33.71 -3.15
N LYS A 169 -0.30 32.92 -2.37
CA LYS A 169 0.45 31.75 -2.82
C LYS A 169 0.31 30.64 -1.82
N VAL A 170 0.22 29.42 -2.31
CA VAL A 170 0.23 28.21 -1.50
C VAL A 170 1.46 27.39 -1.87
N ILE A 171 2.31 27.08 -0.90
CA ILE A 171 3.46 26.20 -1.08
C ILE A 171 3.14 24.87 -0.42
N PHE A 172 2.95 23.85 -1.22
CA PHE A 172 2.80 22.48 -0.76
C PHE A 172 4.15 21.77 -0.84
N ILE A 173 4.57 21.16 0.26
CA ILE A 173 5.81 20.39 0.33
C ILE A 173 5.45 18.95 0.71
N GLY A 174 5.76 18.01 -0.17
CA GLY A 174 5.44 16.60 0.05
C GLY A 174 6.04 15.69 -1.01
N ASP A 175 5.93 14.40 -0.80
CA ASP A 175 6.35 13.37 -1.74
C ASP A 175 5.13 12.79 -2.48
N LEU A 176 4.78 13.38 -3.61
CA LEU A 176 3.66 12.92 -4.44
C LEU A 176 3.98 11.65 -5.24
N CYS A 177 5.21 11.19 -5.23
CA CYS A 177 5.58 10.01 -6.01
C CYS A 177 5.37 8.71 -5.25
N THR A 178 5.59 8.72 -3.93
CA THR A 178 5.61 7.52 -3.09
C THR A 178 4.64 7.60 -1.90
N SER A 179 4.28 8.81 -1.46
CA SER A 179 3.40 9.00 -0.30
C SER A 179 1.94 9.14 -0.71
N ILE A 180 1.12 8.17 -0.27
CA ILE A 180 -0.34 8.24 -0.42
C ILE A 180 -0.92 9.44 0.34
N GLU A 181 -0.35 9.77 1.50
CA GLU A 181 -0.76 10.90 2.33
C GLU A 181 -0.58 12.23 1.59
N CYS A 182 0.54 12.39 0.89
CA CYS A 182 0.76 13.56 0.04
C CYS A 182 -0.22 13.60 -1.13
N THR A 183 -0.50 12.46 -1.75
CA THR A 183 -1.44 12.39 -2.88
C THR A 183 -2.86 12.73 -2.45
N LEU A 184 -3.34 12.16 -1.36
CA LEU A 184 -4.67 12.44 -0.79
C LEU A 184 -4.75 13.83 -0.15
N GLY A 185 -3.62 14.35 0.30
CA GLY A 185 -3.50 15.72 0.80
C GLY A 185 -3.90 16.77 -0.24
N LEU A 186 -3.80 16.45 -1.53
CA LEU A 186 -4.25 17.35 -2.60
C LEU A 186 -5.76 17.63 -2.54
N ASP A 187 -6.59 16.68 -2.09
CA ASP A 187 -8.02 16.92 -1.87
C ASP A 187 -8.29 17.94 -0.77
N VAL A 188 -7.46 17.89 0.26
CA VAL A 188 -7.56 18.84 1.38
C VAL A 188 -7.14 20.22 0.91
N ILE A 189 -6.09 20.30 0.09
CA ILE A 189 -5.61 21.56 -0.50
C ILE A 189 -6.66 22.14 -1.45
N GLU A 190 -7.28 21.33 -2.31
CA GLU A 190 -8.32 21.74 -3.25
C GLU A 190 -9.48 22.45 -2.55
N LYS A 191 -9.88 21.98 -1.38
CA LYS A 191 -10.95 22.61 -0.59
C LYS A 191 -10.55 23.95 0.03
N TRP A 192 -9.26 24.24 0.10
CA TRP A 192 -8.70 25.42 0.77
C TRP A 192 -8.24 26.50 -0.19
N ILE A 193 -7.98 26.15 -1.46
CA ILE A 193 -7.49 27.10 -2.45
C ILE A 193 -8.65 27.93 -2.95
N ASN A 194 -8.58 29.24 -2.69
CA ASN A 194 -9.35 30.20 -3.48
C ASN A 194 -8.75 30.24 -4.90
N PHE A 195 -9.59 30.35 -5.91
CA PHE A 195 -9.24 30.36 -7.35
C PHE A 195 -8.15 31.38 -7.75
N ASP A 196 -7.83 32.33 -6.88
CA ASP A 196 -6.83 33.39 -7.12
C ASP A 196 -5.43 33.06 -6.56
N SER A 197 -5.19 31.83 -6.10
CA SER A 197 -3.91 31.43 -5.49
C SER A 197 -3.11 30.53 -6.42
N ASN A 198 -1.83 30.87 -6.65
CA ASN A 198 -0.91 29.96 -7.29
C ASN A 198 -0.48 28.88 -6.28
N VAL A 199 -0.48 27.62 -6.70
CA VAL A 199 -0.01 26.49 -5.89
C VAL A 199 1.33 26.01 -6.36
N TYR A 200 2.35 26.27 -5.57
CA TYR A 200 3.70 25.80 -5.81
C TYR A 200 3.93 24.47 -5.07
N TYR A 201 4.53 23.54 -5.77
CA TYR A 201 4.83 22.22 -5.24
C TYR A 201 6.34 21.98 -5.16
N ILE A 202 6.80 21.53 -3.99
CA ILE A 202 8.17 21.08 -3.76
C ILE A 202 8.14 19.60 -3.39
N ASP A 203 8.87 18.80 -4.15
CA ASP A 203 9.04 17.39 -3.90
C ASP A 203 10.01 17.17 -2.73
N SER A 204 9.48 16.72 -1.59
CA SER A 204 10.27 16.50 -0.37
C SER A 204 11.28 15.37 -0.49
N SER A 205 11.03 14.38 -1.38
CA SER A 205 11.94 13.25 -1.60
C SER A 205 13.27 13.66 -2.24
N SER A 206 13.28 14.82 -2.92
CA SER A 206 14.45 15.38 -3.60
C SER A 206 15.25 16.38 -2.77
N LEU A 207 14.82 16.70 -1.54
CA LEU A 207 15.45 17.70 -0.69
C LEU A 207 16.75 17.20 -0.06
N ASN A 208 17.76 18.04 -0.07
CA ASN A 208 19.04 17.83 0.59
C ASN A 208 19.33 18.93 1.63
N LYS A 209 20.44 18.82 2.38
CA LYS A 209 20.80 19.79 3.44
C LYS A 209 20.86 21.25 2.99
N ASN A 210 21.22 21.52 1.75
CA ASN A 210 21.29 22.90 1.23
C ASN A 210 19.89 23.42 0.89
N ASP A 211 18.99 22.54 0.45
CA ASP A 211 17.60 22.91 0.15
C ASP A 211 16.89 23.43 1.39
N TYR A 212 17.10 22.81 2.56
CA TYR A 212 16.53 23.27 3.83
C TYR A 212 16.93 24.73 4.20
N LYS A 213 18.10 25.21 3.75
CA LYS A 213 18.47 26.61 3.95
C LYS A 213 17.56 27.56 3.17
N ASN A 214 17.17 27.18 1.97
CA ASN A 214 16.27 27.96 1.12
C ASN A 214 14.86 28.01 1.73
N LEU A 215 14.43 26.91 2.34
CA LEU A 215 13.10 26.79 2.93
C LEU A 215 12.93 27.56 4.24
N LYS A 216 14.02 28.03 4.86
CA LYS A 216 13.96 28.83 6.11
C LYS A 216 13.19 30.14 5.97
N VAL A 217 13.01 30.67 4.77
CA VAL A 217 12.16 31.83 4.55
C VAL A 217 10.70 31.57 4.94
N LEU A 218 10.25 30.32 4.91
CA LEU A 218 8.92 29.91 5.30
C LEU A 218 8.70 29.85 6.81
N GLY A 219 9.77 30.00 7.62
CA GLY A 219 9.70 30.05 9.07
C GLY A 219 11.02 29.64 9.72
N LYS A 220 11.32 30.21 10.88
CA LYS A 220 12.55 29.91 11.64
C LYS A 220 12.60 28.43 12.09
N GLU A 221 11.44 27.86 12.35
CA GLU A 221 11.26 26.47 12.78
C GLU A 221 10.73 25.60 11.62
N PHE A 222 11.36 25.71 10.45
CA PHE A 222 11.07 24.78 9.39
C PHE A 222 11.49 23.39 9.88
N ASN A 223 10.50 22.57 10.18
CA ASN A 223 10.69 21.18 10.60
C ASN A 223 10.38 20.24 9.43
N ASP A 224 11.05 19.11 9.41
CA ASP A 224 11.00 18.11 8.34
C ASP A 224 9.70 17.26 8.35
N VAL A 225 8.59 17.84 8.79
CA VAL A 225 7.31 17.13 8.82
C VAL A 225 6.56 17.38 7.53
N TYR A 226 6.40 16.33 6.75
CA TYR A 226 5.69 16.32 5.46
C TYR A 226 4.49 15.37 5.52
N PRO A 227 3.45 15.62 4.73
CA PRO A 227 3.21 16.80 3.88
C PRO A 227 2.87 18.06 4.68
N SER A 228 3.34 19.21 4.22
CA SER A 228 3.08 20.50 4.83
C SER A 228 2.66 21.56 3.81
N VAL A 229 1.85 22.53 4.27
CA VAL A 229 1.29 23.59 3.44
C VAL A 229 1.60 24.94 4.09
N TYR A 230 2.09 25.87 3.29
CA TYR A 230 2.35 27.24 3.70
C TYR A 230 1.52 28.19 2.85
N VAL A 231 0.72 29.03 3.49
CA VAL A 231 -0.05 30.08 2.83
C VAL A 231 0.68 31.42 2.97
N ILE A 232 1.01 32.04 1.84
CA ILE A 232 1.74 33.29 1.79
C ILE A 232 0.84 34.37 1.23
N LYS A 233 0.71 35.48 1.97
CA LYS A 233 0.02 36.70 1.54
C LYS A 233 0.89 37.90 1.84
N ASN A 234 1.04 38.84 0.91
CA ASN A 234 1.79 40.09 1.10
C ASN A 234 3.21 39.84 1.65
N LYS A 235 3.94 38.89 1.08
CA LYS A 235 5.32 38.53 1.47
C LYS A 235 5.42 38.08 2.94
N LYS A 236 4.38 37.45 3.46
CA LYS A 236 4.35 36.87 4.81
C LYS A 236 3.67 35.50 4.77
N VAL A 237 4.22 34.55 5.53
CA VAL A 237 3.50 33.30 5.83
C VAL A 237 2.40 33.66 6.83
N VAL A 238 1.16 33.53 6.41
CA VAL A 238 -0.03 33.84 7.22
C VAL A 238 -0.59 32.60 7.89
N ASP A 239 -0.44 31.43 7.25
CA ASP A 239 -0.88 30.14 7.78
C ASP A 239 0.11 29.03 7.44
N LYS A 240 0.20 28.06 8.33
CA LYS A 240 1.01 26.84 8.16
C LYS A 240 0.22 25.64 8.64
N TYR A 241 0.16 24.62 7.81
CA TYR A 241 -0.57 23.39 8.10
C TYR A 241 0.29 22.16 7.86
N LYS A 242 -0.01 21.11 8.60
CA LYS A 242 0.44 19.75 8.34
C LYS A 242 -0.75 18.94 7.87
N ILE A 243 -0.52 17.99 6.99
CA ILE A 243 -1.54 17.03 6.57
C ILE A 243 -1.24 15.71 7.28
N LYS A 244 -2.27 15.15 7.89
CA LYS A 244 -2.22 13.83 8.48
C LYS A 244 -3.38 13.01 7.95
N CYS A 245 -3.07 11.78 7.56
CA CYS A 245 -4.06 10.83 7.12
C CYS A 245 -4.21 9.70 8.13
N ASN A 246 -5.45 9.28 8.33
CA ASN A 246 -5.77 8.02 8.97
C ASN A 246 -6.38 7.12 7.89
N GLY A 247 -5.57 6.22 7.36
CA GLY A 247 -5.92 5.55 6.11
C GLY A 247 -6.08 6.54 4.97
N PHE A 248 -7.24 6.51 4.32
CA PHE A 248 -7.55 7.42 3.22
C PHE A 248 -8.32 8.69 3.65
N ASP A 249 -8.56 8.85 4.93
CA ASP A 249 -9.17 10.07 5.47
C ASP A 249 -8.08 11.04 5.92
N CYS A 250 -7.92 12.12 5.17
CA CYS A 250 -6.89 13.12 5.38
C CYS A 250 -7.48 14.43 5.90
N SER A 251 -6.79 15.05 6.84
CA SER A 251 -7.14 16.35 7.41
C SER A 251 -5.93 17.26 7.55
N MET A 252 -6.17 18.58 7.51
CA MET A 252 -5.18 19.59 7.86
C MET A 252 -5.29 19.99 9.33
N TYR A 253 -4.14 20.24 9.95
CA TYR A 253 -4.04 20.76 11.30
C TYR A 253 -2.84 21.71 11.43
N TYR A 254 -2.90 22.63 12.41
CA TYR A 254 -1.84 23.60 12.73
C TYR A 254 -0.62 22.93 13.37
#